data_47bcbd05cde431ef84e99e60fb18d9a6
#
_entry.id   47bcbd05cde431ef84e99e60fb18d9a6
#
_cell.length_a   1.000
_cell.length_b   1.000
_cell.length_c   1.000
_cell.angle_alpha   90.00
_cell.angle_beta   90.00
_cell.angle_gamma   90.00
#
_symmetry.space_group_name_H-M   'P 1'
#
loop_
_entity.id
_entity.type
_entity.pdbx_description
1 polymer ?
#
loop_
_entity_poly.entity_id
_entity_poly.type
_entity_poly.pdbx_seq_one_letter_code
_entity_poly.pdbx_strand_id
1 'polypeptide(L)'
;MNAPLQGHTASNLHTTTPLLAVDNVSLEYRTPERVVRATHQVSFEIDPADRYVLLGPSGCGKSTLLKSIAGFIKPCEGEIRLLGQKVEQPGPDRIVVFQEFDQLPPWKTVKQNVMFPLLASKTLGRREAEERALHYLAKVGLAAFADAYPHTLSGGMKARVAIARALAMQPKILLMDEPFAALDALTRRKMQEELLLLWEEVRFTLLFVTHSIEEALVVGNRILLLSPHPGRVRAEVGSHQFDLHSLGGAAFQQTAQRIHRLLFDEDSEEGARAAAELGFHDIRIAY
;
A
#
# COMPACT_ATOMS: atom_id res chain seq x y z
N MET A 1 -36.37 49.57 -4.69
CA MET A 1 -35.87 48.89 -3.47
C MET A 1 -35.44 47.48 -3.91
N ASN A 2 -34.17 47.31 -4.19
CA ASN A 2 -33.58 46.02 -4.63
C ASN A 2 -32.89 45.35 -3.46
N ALA A 3 -33.34 44.16 -3.08
CA ALA A 3 -32.65 43.29 -2.13
C ALA A 3 -31.62 42.42 -2.88
N PRO A 4 -30.41 42.22 -2.37
CA PRO A 4 -29.44 41.37 -3.01
C PRO A 4 -29.65 39.88 -2.64
N LEU A 5 -29.66 39.03 -3.66
CA LEU A 5 -29.64 37.59 -3.57
C LEU A 5 -28.31 37.14 -2.96
N GLN A 6 -28.34 36.58 -1.76
CA GLN A 6 -27.20 35.89 -1.16
C GLN A 6 -27.06 34.52 -1.81
N GLY A 7 -26.00 34.37 -2.60
CA GLY A 7 -25.57 33.09 -3.12
C GLY A 7 -24.95 32.25 -2.01
N HIS A 8 -25.62 31.18 -1.60
CA HIS A 8 -25.05 30.15 -0.78
C HIS A 8 -24.26 29.20 -1.68
N THR A 9 -22.95 29.39 -1.74
CA THR A 9 -22.02 28.32 -2.23
C THR A 9 -21.89 27.29 -1.11
N ALA A 10 -22.72 26.25 -1.19
CA ALA A 10 -22.53 25.06 -0.36
C ALA A 10 -21.35 24.27 -0.94
N SER A 11 -20.18 24.41 -0.33
CA SER A 11 -19.09 23.48 -0.47
C SER A 11 -19.48 22.18 0.24
N ASN A 12 -19.94 21.18 -0.50
CA ASN A 12 -20.11 19.82 -0.02
C ASN A 12 -18.74 19.22 0.28
N LEU A 13 -18.19 19.49 1.45
CA LEU A 13 -17.14 18.70 2.06
C LEU A 13 -17.77 17.38 2.49
N HIS A 14 -17.57 16.33 1.69
CA HIS A 14 -17.78 14.96 2.16
C HIS A 14 -16.76 14.68 3.26
N THR A 15 -17.15 14.92 4.52
CA THR A 15 -16.38 14.53 5.71
C THR A 15 -16.59 13.04 5.97
N THR A 16 -16.11 12.19 5.06
CA THR A 16 -15.95 10.77 5.37
C THR A 16 -14.68 10.65 6.19
N THR A 17 -14.78 10.12 7.41
CA THR A 17 -13.61 9.85 8.24
C THR A 17 -12.71 8.85 7.47
N PRO A 18 -11.41 9.16 7.26
CA PRO A 18 -10.51 8.28 6.54
C PRO A 18 -10.37 6.93 7.27
N LEU A 19 -10.12 5.86 6.51
CA LEU A 19 -9.86 4.56 7.09
C LEU A 19 -8.55 4.56 7.88
N LEU A 20 -7.49 5.13 7.30
CA LEU A 20 -6.18 5.32 7.92
C LEU A 20 -5.80 6.79 7.85
N ALA A 21 -5.38 7.36 8.99
CA ALA A 21 -4.76 8.68 9.08
C ALA A 21 -3.35 8.56 9.64
N VAL A 22 -2.40 9.19 8.97
CA VAL A 22 -1.00 9.34 9.37
C VAL A 22 -0.75 10.82 9.55
N ASP A 23 -0.48 11.25 10.80
CA ASP A 23 -0.37 12.66 11.17
C ASP A 23 1.03 13.01 11.67
N ASN A 24 1.79 13.80 10.90
CA ASN A 24 3.10 14.33 11.23
C ASN A 24 4.09 13.28 11.76
N VAL A 25 4.06 12.09 11.16
CA VAL A 25 4.83 10.93 11.63
C VAL A 25 6.30 11.06 11.28
N SER A 26 7.15 11.07 12.32
CA SER A 26 8.60 10.93 12.23
C SER A 26 9.04 9.61 12.82
N LEU A 27 9.95 8.92 12.13
CA LEU A 27 10.49 7.61 12.51
C LEU A 27 12.00 7.64 12.58
N GLU A 28 12.55 7.06 13.64
CA GLU A 28 13.99 7.01 13.89
C GLU A 28 14.45 5.60 14.26
N TYR A 29 15.62 5.24 13.78
CA TYR A 29 16.39 4.11 14.28
C TYR A 29 17.50 4.61 15.16
N ARG A 30 17.61 4.07 16.38
CA ARG A 30 18.68 4.39 17.32
C ARG A 30 19.64 3.21 17.38
N THR A 31 20.87 3.45 16.95
CA THR A 31 22.00 2.56 17.21
C THR A 31 22.84 3.14 18.36
N PRO A 32 23.73 2.37 18.99
CA PRO A 32 24.63 2.91 20.03
C PRO A 32 25.46 4.11 19.56
N GLU A 33 25.72 4.20 18.23
CA GLU A 33 26.63 5.17 17.64
C GLU A 33 25.90 6.38 17.03
N ARG A 34 24.63 6.21 16.59
CA ARG A 34 23.91 7.28 15.89
C ARG A 34 22.38 7.11 15.93
N VAL A 35 21.69 8.24 15.75
CA VAL A 35 20.27 8.29 15.44
C VAL A 35 20.10 8.50 13.94
N VAL A 36 19.35 7.62 13.29
CA VAL A 36 19.05 7.71 11.84
C VAL A 36 17.57 7.98 11.69
N ARG A 37 17.20 9.16 11.18
CA ARG A 37 15.81 9.55 10.92
C ARG A 37 15.37 8.98 9.59
N ALA A 38 14.51 7.97 9.60
CA ALA A 38 14.02 7.30 8.41
C ALA A 38 12.97 8.14 7.67
N THR A 39 11.98 8.72 8.40
CA THR A 39 10.97 9.63 7.86
C THR A 39 10.85 10.87 8.74
N HIS A 40 10.38 11.97 8.17
CA HIS A 40 10.21 13.23 8.88
C HIS A 40 8.89 13.91 8.52
N GLN A 41 8.01 14.04 9.52
CA GLN A 41 6.73 14.75 9.45
C GLN A 41 5.86 14.32 8.27
N VAL A 42 5.72 13.01 8.07
CA VAL A 42 4.89 12.45 7.00
C VAL A 42 3.43 12.49 7.41
N SER A 43 2.57 13.06 6.55
CA SER A 43 1.12 13.11 6.75
C SER A 43 0.40 12.70 5.48
N PHE A 44 -0.59 11.79 5.60
CA PHE A 44 -1.51 11.40 4.54
C PHE A 44 -2.70 10.63 5.08
N GLU A 45 -3.73 10.46 4.25
CA GLU A 45 -4.96 9.74 4.57
C GLU A 45 -5.27 8.71 3.49
N ILE A 46 -5.82 7.57 3.90
CA ILE A 46 -6.28 6.50 3.01
C ILE A 46 -7.76 6.27 3.26
N ASP A 47 -8.54 6.29 2.18
CA ASP A 47 -9.97 6.03 2.22
C ASP A 47 -10.29 4.52 2.07
N PRO A 48 -11.50 4.08 2.48
CA PRO A 48 -11.93 2.70 2.23
C PRO A 48 -11.85 2.34 0.74
N ALA A 49 -11.35 1.13 0.44
CA ALA A 49 -11.14 0.60 -0.89
C ALA A 49 -10.13 1.36 -1.76
N ASP A 50 -9.30 2.25 -1.19
CA ASP A 50 -8.14 2.79 -1.91
C ASP A 50 -7.10 1.72 -2.21
N ARG A 51 -6.40 1.89 -3.33
CA ARG A 51 -5.12 1.26 -3.65
C ARG A 51 -4.04 2.35 -3.54
N TYR A 52 -3.63 2.61 -2.31
CA TYR A 52 -2.70 3.68 -1.99
C TYR A 52 -1.26 3.20 -2.10
N VAL A 53 -0.42 3.91 -2.85
CA VAL A 53 0.97 3.51 -3.08
C VAL A 53 1.95 4.48 -2.43
N LEU A 54 2.91 3.96 -1.68
CA LEU A 54 4.09 4.71 -1.25
C LEU A 54 5.22 4.48 -2.25
N LEU A 55 5.60 5.51 -2.98
CA LEU A 55 6.66 5.49 -3.98
C LEU A 55 7.81 6.38 -3.56
N GLY A 56 9.02 5.92 -3.75
CA GLY A 56 10.24 6.69 -3.48
C GLY A 56 11.50 5.84 -3.62
N PRO A 57 12.69 6.45 -3.61
CA PRO A 57 13.95 5.74 -3.76
C PRO A 57 14.21 4.75 -2.62
N SER A 58 15.13 3.81 -2.86
CA SER A 58 15.52 2.85 -1.81
C SER A 58 16.13 3.59 -0.61
N GLY A 59 15.77 3.15 0.60
CA GLY A 59 16.27 3.74 1.84
C GLY A 59 15.53 5.00 2.31
N CYS A 60 14.51 5.51 1.60
CA CYS A 60 13.75 6.71 2.01
C CYS A 60 12.75 6.45 3.16
N GLY A 61 12.67 5.24 3.71
CA GLY A 61 11.85 4.96 4.89
C GLY A 61 10.47 4.35 4.61
N LYS A 62 10.12 3.96 3.38
CA LYS A 62 8.81 3.35 3.01
C LYS A 62 8.46 2.14 3.86
N SER A 63 9.35 1.15 3.89
CA SER A 63 9.17 -0.07 4.70
C SER A 63 9.11 0.21 6.19
N THR A 64 9.85 1.23 6.66
CA THR A 64 9.79 1.68 8.06
C THR A 64 8.43 2.28 8.37
N LEU A 65 7.91 3.11 7.47
CA LEU A 65 6.59 3.72 7.60
C LEU A 65 5.48 2.65 7.57
N LEU A 66 5.57 1.69 6.63
CA LEU A 66 4.65 0.56 6.58
C LEU A 66 4.68 -0.26 7.88
N LYS A 67 5.86 -0.56 8.42
CA LYS A 67 6.01 -1.27 9.70
C LYS A 67 5.44 -0.46 10.87
N SER A 68 5.53 0.87 10.83
CA SER A 68 4.91 1.72 11.84
C SER A 68 3.39 1.71 11.74
N ILE A 69 2.82 1.75 10.53
CA ILE A 69 1.38 1.59 10.30
C ILE A 69 0.89 0.22 10.76
N ALA A 70 1.69 -0.84 10.56
CA ALA A 70 1.40 -2.17 11.08
C ALA A 70 1.47 -2.28 12.62
N GLY A 71 2.04 -1.29 13.30
CA GLY A 71 2.19 -1.25 14.76
C GLY A 71 3.46 -1.93 15.29
N PHE A 72 4.42 -2.29 14.41
CA PHE A 72 5.71 -2.88 14.83
C PHE A 72 6.72 -1.84 15.31
N ILE A 73 6.60 -0.60 14.84
CA ILE A 73 7.50 0.50 15.18
C ILE A 73 6.66 1.69 15.66
N LYS A 74 6.97 2.22 16.83
CA LYS A 74 6.30 3.42 17.34
C LYS A 74 6.91 4.68 16.73
N PRO A 75 6.10 5.65 16.27
CA PRO A 75 6.60 6.96 15.89
C PRO A 75 7.30 7.66 17.05
N CYS A 76 8.38 8.41 16.75
CA CYS A 76 9.00 9.31 17.72
C CYS A 76 8.25 10.67 17.80
N GLU A 77 7.56 11.05 16.71
CA GLU A 77 6.70 12.23 16.63
C GLU A 77 5.46 11.87 15.80
N GLY A 78 4.35 12.54 16.06
CA GLY A 78 3.08 12.30 15.38
C GLY A 78 2.35 11.05 15.83
N GLU A 79 1.33 10.68 15.09
CA GLU A 79 0.53 9.50 15.40
C GLU A 79 -0.12 8.88 14.15
N ILE A 80 -0.48 7.61 14.28
CA ILE A 80 -1.18 6.84 13.25
C ILE A 80 -2.50 6.37 13.84
N ARG A 81 -3.59 6.57 13.09
CA ARG A 81 -4.93 6.12 13.48
C ARG A 81 -5.55 5.24 12.40
N LEU A 82 -6.15 4.13 12.80
CA LEU A 82 -6.97 3.28 11.95
C LEU A 82 -8.42 3.35 12.44
N LEU A 83 -9.36 3.72 11.57
CA LEU A 83 -10.76 3.97 11.95
C LEU A 83 -10.90 4.91 13.18
N GLY A 84 -10.07 5.94 13.23
CA GLY A 84 -10.01 6.92 14.34
C GLY A 84 -9.31 6.42 15.61
N GLN A 85 -8.95 5.12 15.71
CA GLN A 85 -8.26 4.56 16.86
C GLN A 85 -6.73 4.57 16.66
N LYS A 86 -6.01 5.02 17.67
CA LYS A 86 -4.54 5.07 17.63
C LYS A 86 -3.93 3.67 17.50
N VAL A 87 -2.97 3.54 16.60
CA VAL A 87 -2.20 2.31 16.39
C VAL A 87 -1.06 2.25 17.40
N GLU A 88 -1.15 1.35 18.37
CA GLU A 88 -0.12 1.19 19.42
C GLU A 88 0.66 -0.11 19.32
N GLN A 89 0.06 -1.15 18.71
CA GLN A 89 0.62 -2.49 18.57
C GLN A 89 0.06 -3.17 17.31
N PRO A 90 0.68 -4.27 16.83
CA PRO A 90 0.14 -5.06 15.73
C PRO A 90 -1.25 -5.62 16.05
N GLY A 91 -2.10 -5.72 15.02
CA GLY A 91 -3.46 -6.21 15.16
C GLY A 91 -3.96 -6.96 13.91
N PRO A 92 -5.04 -7.77 14.03
CA PRO A 92 -5.62 -8.53 12.94
C PRO A 92 -6.36 -7.65 11.92
N ASP A 93 -6.60 -6.41 12.24
CA ASP A 93 -7.26 -5.40 11.41
C ASP A 93 -6.35 -4.85 10.28
N ARG A 94 -5.05 -5.10 10.37
CA ARG A 94 -4.03 -4.72 9.39
C ARG A 94 -2.98 -5.81 9.25
N ILE A 95 -2.91 -6.40 8.08
CA ILE A 95 -2.03 -7.54 7.81
C ILE A 95 -0.94 -7.13 6.84
N VAL A 96 0.30 -7.58 7.12
CA VAL A 96 1.47 -7.32 6.26
C VAL A 96 1.78 -8.52 5.40
N VAL A 97 1.99 -8.28 4.11
CA VAL A 97 2.64 -9.19 3.17
C VAL A 97 4.03 -8.65 2.90
N PHE A 98 5.05 -9.36 3.34
CA PHE A 98 6.45 -8.99 3.20
C PHE A 98 7.02 -9.36 1.82
N GLN A 99 8.13 -8.73 1.45
CA GLN A 99 8.87 -9.00 0.22
C GLN A 99 9.42 -10.43 0.14
N GLU A 100 9.80 -11.02 1.28
CA GLU A 100 10.43 -12.31 1.35
C GLU A 100 9.44 -13.46 1.10
N PHE A 101 9.83 -14.42 0.24
CA PHE A 101 9.03 -15.61 -0.04
C PHE A 101 8.99 -16.61 1.12
N ASP A 102 9.93 -16.52 2.06
CA ASP A 102 10.08 -17.43 3.20
C ASP A 102 9.14 -17.10 4.38
N GLN A 103 8.22 -16.17 4.16
CA GLN A 103 7.17 -15.84 5.13
C GLN A 103 6.14 -16.95 5.36
N LEU A 104 6.16 -18.03 4.53
CA LEU A 104 5.28 -19.18 4.67
C LEU A 104 5.97 -20.26 5.49
N PRO A 105 5.45 -20.70 6.67
CA PRO A 105 5.95 -21.85 7.39
C PRO A 105 6.13 -23.07 6.49
N PRO A 106 7.38 -23.53 6.24
CA PRO A 106 7.64 -24.57 5.24
C PRO A 106 7.13 -25.96 5.64
N TRP A 107 6.88 -26.17 6.93
CA TRP A 107 6.32 -27.41 7.51
C TRP A 107 4.78 -27.47 7.49
N LYS A 108 4.12 -26.43 7.00
CA LYS A 108 2.66 -26.38 6.82
C LYS A 108 2.32 -26.48 5.36
N THR A 109 1.21 -27.17 5.03
CA THR A 109 0.67 -27.14 3.67
C THR A 109 0.17 -25.73 3.31
N VAL A 110 -0.11 -25.47 2.06
CA VAL A 110 -0.70 -24.22 1.56
C VAL A 110 -1.98 -23.88 2.33
N LYS A 111 -2.90 -24.83 2.45
CA LYS A 111 -4.13 -24.69 3.22
C LYS A 111 -3.84 -24.35 4.70
N GLN A 112 -2.93 -25.09 5.31
CA GLN A 112 -2.55 -24.86 6.70
C GLN A 112 -1.87 -23.50 6.92
N ASN A 113 -1.13 -23.00 5.93
CA ASN A 113 -0.56 -21.65 5.96
C ASN A 113 -1.63 -20.57 6.01
N VAL A 114 -2.72 -20.73 5.24
CA VAL A 114 -3.83 -19.78 5.24
C VAL A 114 -4.67 -19.92 6.51
N MET A 115 -4.89 -21.13 7.01
CA MET A 115 -5.62 -21.39 8.26
C MET A 115 -4.90 -20.88 9.51
N PHE A 116 -3.56 -20.85 9.48
CA PHE A 116 -2.74 -20.59 10.67
C PHE A 116 -3.11 -19.29 11.40
N PRO A 117 -3.17 -18.12 10.78
CA PRO A 117 -3.52 -16.89 11.48
C PRO A 117 -4.97 -16.89 12.00
N LEU A 118 -5.90 -17.53 11.31
CA LEU A 118 -7.30 -17.65 11.72
C LEU A 118 -7.45 -18.42 13.04
N LEU A 119 -6.66 -19.51 13.17
CA LEU A 119 -6.64 -20.33 14.37
C LEU A 119 -5.85 -19.68 15.50
N ALA A 120 -4.69 -19.06 15.17
CA ALA A 120 -3.83 -18.40 16.16
C ALA A 120 -4.50 -17.20 16.82
N SER A 121 -5.27 -16.42 16.05
CA SER A 121 -6.06 -15.29 16.56
C SER A 121 -7.34 -15.73 17.29
N LYS A 122 -7.66 -17.03 17.28
CA LYS A 122 -8.92 -17.58 17.82
C LYS A 122 -10.18 -16.94 17.21
N THR A 123 -10.06 -16.41 16.00
CA THR A 123 -11.18 -15.76 15.29
C THR A 123 -12.22 -16.78 14.84
N LEU A 124 -11.75 -17.98 14.42
CA LEU A 124 -12.60 -19.04 13.87
C LEU A 124 -12.27 -20.40 14.47
N GLY A 125 -13.29 -21.28 14.50
CA GLY A 125 -13.11 -22.70 14.71
C GLY A 125 -12.38 -23.38 13.53
N ARG A 126 -11.87 -24.62 13.76
CA ARG A 126 -11.06 -25.32 12.75
C ARG A 126 -11.79 -25.53 11.43
N ARG A 127 -13.08 -25.91 11.47
CA ARG A 127 -13.90 -26.15 10.28
C ARG A 127 -14.10 -24.86 9.48
N GLU A 128 -14.48 -23.78 10.13
CA GLU A 128 -14.70 -22.48 9.49
C GLU A 128 -13.39 -21.90 8.93
N ALA A 129 -12.28 -22.10 9.64
CA ALA A 129 -10.95 -21.68 9.16
C ALA A 129 -10.53 -22.45 7.90
N GLU A 130 -10.88 -23.76 7.81
CA GLU A 130 -10.61 -24.57 6.62
C GLU A 130 -11.48 -24.13 5.43
N GLU A 131 -12.77 -23.95 5.64
CA GLU A 131 -13.70 -23.47 4.61
C GLU A 131 -13.27 -22.10 4.06
N ARG A 132 -12.88 -21.17 4.96
CA ARG A 132 -12.38 -19.85 4.58
C ARG A 132 -11.03 -19.91 3.86
N ALA A 133 -10.12 -20.75 4.30
CA ALA A 133 -8.83 -20.95 3.63
C ALA A 133 -9.00 -21.47 2.21
N LEU A 134 -9.84 -22.47 2.00
CA LEU A 134 -10.13 -23.01 0.68
C LEU A 134 -10.81 -21.98 -0.23
N HIS A 135 -11.71 -21.17 0.31
CA HIS A 135 -12.36 -20.08 -0.41
C HIS A 135 -11.34 -19.07 -0.96
N TYR A 136 -10.41 -18.59 -0.11
CA TYR A 136 -9.40 -17.61 -0.57
C TYR A 136 -8.33 -18.25 -1.46
N LEU A 137 -8.00 -19.54 -1.27
CA LEU A 137 -7.14 -20.27 -2.20
C LEU A 137 -7.77 -20.42 -3.57
N ALA A 138 -9.09 -20.62 -3.66
CA ALA A 138 -9.81 -20.63 -4.93
C ALA A 138 -9.75 -19.27 -5.63
N LYS A 139 -9.92 -18.16 -4.88
CA LYS A 139 -9.84 -16.79 -5.43
C LYS A 139 -8.47 -16.46 -6.03
N VAL A 140 -7.39 -17.01 -5.50
CA VAL A 140 -6.03 -16.83 -6.05
C VAL A 140 -5.61 -17.98 -7.01
N GLY A 141 -6.56 -18.83 -7.44
CA GLY A 141 -6.31 -19.92 -8.40
C GLY A 141 -5.43 -21.06 -7.88
N LEU A 142 -5.38 -21.27 -6.56
CA LEU A 142 -4.53 -22.28 -5.92
C LEU A 142 -5.29 -23.37 -5.17
N ALA A 143 -6.58 -23.57 -5.44
CA ALA A 143 -7.39 -24.60 -4.80
C ALA A 143 -6.82 -26.01 -4.99
N ALA A 144 -6.30 -26.34 -6.19
CA ALA A 144 -5.69 -27.64 -6.50
C ALA A 144 -4.36 -27.88 -5.74
N PHE A 145 -3.76 -26.83 -5.17
CA PHE A 145 -2.47 -26.89 -4.45
C PHE A 145 -2.66 -26.81 -2.93
N ALA A 146 -3.89 -26.96 -2.42
CA ALA A 146 -4.22 -26.78 -0.99
C ALA A 146 -3.37 -27.67 -0.06
N ASP A 147 -3.07 -28.90 -0.48
CA ASP A 147 -2.29 -29.85 0.31
C ASP A 147 -0.79 -29.90 -0.08
N ALA A 148 -0.36 -29.08 -1.05
CA ALA A 148 1.06 -28.91 -1.39
C ALA A 148 1.82 -28.15 -0.29
N TYR A 149 3.16 -28.26 -0.29
CA TYR A 149 4.04 -27.53 0.63
C TYR A 149 4.71 -26.34 -0.06
N PRO A 150 5.08 -25.27 0.68
CA PRO A 150 5.68 -24.07 0.09
C PRO A 150 6.93 -24.31 -0.77
N HIS A 151 7.75 -25.28 -0.43
CA HIS A 151 8.97 -25.60 -1.20
C HIS A 151 8.70 -26.17 -2.60
N THR A 152 7.48 -26.68 -2.88
CA THR A 152 7.08 -27.18 -4.19
C THR A 152 6.47 -26.11 -5.10
N LEU A 153 6.28 -24.87 -4.59
CA LEU A 153 5.63 -23.78 -5.28
C LEU A 153 6.64 -22.86 -5.97
N SER A 154 6.25 -22.27 -7.11
CA SER A 154 6.98 -21.14 -7.70
C SER A 154 6.88 -19.88 -6.82
N GLY A 155 7.77 -18.89 -7.05
CA GLY A 155 7.75 -17.62 -6.34
C GLY A 155 6.39 -16.91 -6.45
N GLY A 156 5.81 -16.84 -7.64
CA GLY A 156 4.47 -16.26 -7.84
C GLY A 156 3.36 -17.02 -7.12
N MET A 157 3.43 -18.36 -7.05
CA MET A 157 2.46 -19.15 -6.26
C MET A 157 2.63 -18.87 -4.77
N LYS A 158 3.85 -18.75 -4.25
CA LYS A 158 4.09 -18.38 -2.84
C LYS A 158 3.53 -17.00 -2.51
N ALA A 159 3.72 -16.02 -3.40
CA ALA A 159 3.13 -14.68 -3.25
C ALA A 159 1.60 -14.75 -3.18
N ARG A 160 0.95 -15.52 -4.06
CA ARG A 160 -0.51 -15.73 -4.03
C ARG A 160 -0.99 -16.39 -2.73
N VAL A 161 -0.27 -17.36 -2.20
CA VAL A 161 -0.59 -17.96 -0.90
C VAL A 161 -0.49 -16.93 0.23
N ALA A 162 0.53 -16.07 0.22
CA ALA A 162 0.70 -15.02 1.21
C ALA A 162 -0.45 -13.99 1.15
N ILE A 163 -0.89 -13.61 -0.06
CA ILE A 163 -2.05 -12.73 -0.27
C ILE A 163 -3.34 -13.41 0.23
N ALA A 164 -3.58 -14.68 -0.14
CA ALA A 164 -4.75 -15.44 0.32
C ALA A 164 -4.77 -15.56 1.85
N ARG A 165 -3.62 -15.82 2.49
CA ARG A 165 -3.47 -15.88 3.94
C ARG A 165 -3.84 -14.55 4.60
N ALA A 166 -3.39 -13.44 4.02
CA ALA A 166 -3.66 -12.12 4.52
C ALA A 166 -5.14 -11.75 4.39
N LEU A 167 -5.73 -11.96 3.21
CA LEU A 167 -7.14 -11.64 2.93
C LEU A 167 -8.13 -12.56 3.68
N ALA A 168 -7.74 -13.81 3.98
CA ALA A 168 -8.56 -14.70 4.79
C ALA A 168 -8.84 -14.15 6.20
N MET A 169 -7.96 -13.31 6.72
CA MET A 169 -8.17 -12.59 7.99
C MET A 169 -9.21 -11.46 7.89
N GLN A 170 -9.61 -11.06 6.67
CA GLN A 170 -10.51 -9.94 6.41
C GLN A 170 -10.06 -8.64 7.09
N PRO A 171 -8.80 -8.22 6.88
CA PRO A 171 -8.27 -7.03 7.51
C PRO A 171 -8.98 -5.78 7.00
N LYS A 172 -8.94 -4.68 7.78
CA LYS A 172 -9.41 -3.36 7.33
C LYS A 172 -8.50 -2.78 6.26
N ILE A 173 -7.19 -3.04 6.37
CA ILE A 173 -6.17 -2.63 5.40
C ILE A 173 -5.14 -3.74 5.20
N LEU A 174 -4.79 -3.99 3.94
CA LEU A 174 -3.71 -4.87 3.54
C LEU A 174 -2.47 -4.03 3.26
N LEU A 175 -1.36 -4.37 3.91
CA LEU A 175 -0.08 -3.69 3.79
C LEU A 175 0.87 -4.59 2.99
N MET A 176 1.42 -4.10 1.87
CA MET A 176 2.33 -4.87 1.03
C MET A 176 3.67 -4.14 0.89
N ASP A 177 4.76 -4.78 1.32
CA ASP A 177 6.12 -4.23 1.26
C ASP A 177 6.89 -4.84 0.10
N GLU A 178 6.93 -4.17 -1.06
CA GLU A 178 7.59 -4.60 -2.29
C GLU A 178 7.29 -6.08 -2.69
N PRO A 179 6.02 -6.52 -2.71
CA PRO A 179 5.66 -7.95 -2.72
C PRO A 179 6.09 -8.69 -3.99
N PHE A 180 6.42 -7.95 -5.05
CA PHE A 180 6.76 -8.51 -6.36
C PHE A 180 8.20 -8.23 -6.78
N ALA A 181 9.03 -7.61 -5.92
CA ALA A 181 10.40 -7.21 -6.28
C ALA A 181 11.32 -8.38 -6.66
N ALA A 182 11.13 -9.54 -6.05
CA ALA A 182 11.94 -10.74 -6.32
C ALA A 182 11.43 -11.59 -7.50
N LEU A 183 10.38 -11.14 -8.23
CA LEU A 183 9.83 -11.83 -9.40
C LEU A 183 10.46 -11.31 -10.70
N ASP A 184 10.59 -12.22 -11.68
CA ASP A 184 10.92 -11.82 -13.06
C ASP A 184 9.81 -10.91 -13.66
N ALA A 185 10.12 -10.20 -14.73
CA ALA A 185 9.25 -9.18 -15.30
C ALA A 185 7.87 -9.73 -15.76
N LEU A 186 7.84 -10.94 -16.35
CA LEU A 186 6.59 -11.54 -16.83
C LEU A 186 5.71 -12.00 -15.66
N THR A 187 6.31 -12.68 -14.70
CA THR A 187 5.62 -13.13 -13.50
C THR A 187 5.12 -11.94 -12.68
N ARG A 188 5.92 -10.87 -12.56
CA ARG A 188 5.52 -9.63 -11.86
C ARG A 188 4.29 -9.02 -12.50
N ARG A 189 4.28 -8.83 -13.83
CA ARG A 189 3.13 -8.28 -14.55
C ARG A 189 1.87 -9.11 -14.34
N LYS A 190 1.99 -10.44 -14.41
CA LYS A 190 0.87 -11.35 -14.14
C LYS A 190 0.36 -11.21 -12.71
N MET A 191 1.26 -11.08 -11.73
CA MET A 191 0.85 -10.89 -10.32
C MET A 191 0.16 -9.56 -10.06
N GLN A 192 0.56 -8.49 -10.75
CA GLN A 192 -0.12 -7.20 -10.71
C GLN A 192 -1.55 -7.30 -11.27
N GLU A 193 -1.72 -7.97 -12.41
CA GLU A 193 -3.03 -8.24 -13.00
C GLU A 193 -3.93 -9.04 -12.06
N GLU A 194 -3.42 -10.16 -11.52
CA GLU A 194 -4.15 -11.00 -10.57
C GLU A 194 -4.53 -10.24 -9.29
N LEU A 195 -3.65 -9.36 -8.78
CA LEU A 195 -3.94 -8.51 -7.63
C LEU A 195 -5.07 -7.52 -7.92
N LEU A 196 -5.06 -6.89 -9.10
CA LEU A 196 -6.10 -5.93 -9.50
C LEU A 196 -7.45 -6.63 -9.69
N LEU A 197 -7.50 -7.79 -10.35
CA LEU A 197 -8.71 -8.59 -10.49
C LEU A 197 -9.28 -9.01 -9.13
N LEU A 198 -8.40 -9.44 -8.22
CA LEU A 198 -8.80 -9.80 -6.86
C LEU A 198 -9.32 -8.58 -6.08
N TRP A 199 -8.71 -7.41 -6.29
CA TRP A 199 -9.17 -6.16 -5.68
C TRP A 199 -10.55 -5.75 -6.23
N GLU A 200 -10.81 -5.90 -7.51
CA GLU A 200 -12.13 -5.62 -8.10
C GLU A 200 -13.22 -6.49 -7.50
N GLU A 201 -12.92 -7.75 -7.21
CA GLU A 201 -13.85 -8.71 -6.63
C GLU A 201 -14.11 -8.45 -5.13
N VAL A 202 -13.06 -8.13 -4.36
CA VAL A 202 -13.12 -8.08 -2.88
C VAL A 202 -13.22 -6.65 -2.35
N ARG A 203 -12.69 -5.65 -3.07
CA ARG A 203 -12.67 -4.22 -2.70
C ARG A 203 -12.01 -3.95 -1.34
N PHE A 204 -10.91 -4.61 -1.06
CA PHE A 204 -10.11 -4.35 0.14
C PHE A 204 -9.31 -3.04 0.02
N THR A 205 -9.00 -2.40 1.15
CA THR A 205 -8.09 -1.25 1.17
C THR A 205 -6.65 -1.76 1.13
N LEU A 206 -5.83 -1.17 0.27
CA LEU A 206 -4.45 -1.57 0.02
C LEU A 206 -3.50 -0.41 0.28
N LEU A 207 -2.45 -0.64 1.08
CA LEU A 207 -1.24 0.19 1.09
C LEU A 207 -0.10 -0.62 0.48
N PHE A 208 0.41 -0.15 -0.64
CA PHE A 208 1.41 -0.84 -1.44
C PHE A 208 2.72 -0.04 -1.47
N VAL A 209 3.83 -0.65 -1.13
CA VAL A 209 5.15 -0.03 -1.18
C VAL A 209 5.90 -0.53 -2.39
N THR A 210 6.47 0.39 -3.16
CA THR A 210 7.33 0.07 -4.30
C THR A 210 8.35 1.19 -4.56
N HIS A 211 9.38 0.87 -5.33
CA HIS A 211 10.31 1.84 -5.91
C HIS A 211 10.14 1.97 -7.44
N SER A 212 9.21 1.22 -8.04
CA SER A 212 8.92 1.25 -9.47
C SER A 212 7.78 2.21 -9.77
N ILE A 213 8.05 3.23 -10.59
CA ILE A 213 7.05 4.22 -11.04
C ILE A 213 5.94 3.53 -11.85
N GLU A 214 6.31 2.62 -12.75
CA GLU A 214 5.35 1.90 -13.58
C GLU A 214 4.41 1.04 -12.72
N GLU A 215 4.95 0.33 -11.74
CA GLU A 215 4.17 -0.48 -10.80
C GLU A 215 3.21 0.39 -9.97
N ALA A 216 3.68 1.55 -9.49
CA ALA A 216 2.86 2.49 -8.74
C ALA A 216 1.68 3.00 -9.57
N LEU A 217 1.92 3.37 -10.84
CA LEU A 217 0.87 3.86 -11.75
C LEU A 217 -0.17 2.80 -12.09
N VAL A 218 0.25 1.53 -12.21
CA VAL A 218 -0.66 0.41 -12.56
C VAL A 218 -1.47 -0.05 -11.35
N VAL A 219 -0.79 -0.24 -10.21
CA VAL A 219 -1.43 -0.84 -9.01
C VAL A 219 -2.25 0.20 -8.26
N GLY A 220 -1.76 1.43 -8.15
CA GLY A 220 -2.36 2.49 -7.36
C GLY A 220 -3.55 3.18 -8.02
N ASN A 221 -4.42 3.78 -7.20
CA ASN A 221 -5.29 4.87 -7.61
C ASN A 221 -4.83 6.21 -7.04
N ARG A 222 -4.04 6.18 -5.95
CA ARG A 222 -3.37 7.33 -5.35
C ARG A 222 -1.93 6.95 -5.00
N ILE A 223 -0.98 7.84 -5.28
CA ILE A 223 0.46 7.59 -5.11
C ILE A 223 1.06 8.73 -4.29
N LEU A 224 1.62 8.40 -3.13
CA LEU A 224 2.40 9.33 -2.31
C LEU A 224 3.88 9.23 -2.68
N LEU A 225 4.46 10.34 -3.10
CA LEU A 225 5.87 10.44 -3.43
C LEU A 225 6.67 10.85 -2.19
N LEU A 226 7.66 10.04 -1.83
CA LEU A 226 8.57 10.33 -0.72
C LEU A 226 9.95 10.75 -1.25
N SER A 227 10.50 11.81 -0.66
CA SER A 227 11.87 12.29 -0.93
C SER A 227 12.92 11.24 -0.57
N PRO A 228 14.16 11.38 -1.07
CA PRO A 228 15.31 10.70 -0.50
C PRO A 228 15.42 10.91 1.01
N HIS A 229 16.30 10.12 1.67
CA HIS A 229 16.47 10.09 3.12
C HIS A 229 16.79 11.47 3.76
N PRO A 230 16.09 11.88 4.82
CA PRO A 230 14.90 11.26 5.42
C PRO A 230 13.66 11.45 4.54
N GLY A 231 12.81 10.42 4.45
CA GLY A 231 11.59 10.49 3.64
C GLY A 231 10.64 11.58 4.14
N ARG A 232 10.29 12.50 3.24
CA ARG A 232 9.27 13.53 3.43
C ARG A 232 8.26 13.43 2.29
N VAL A 233 7.05 13.86 2.53
CA VAL A 233 6.06 13.96 1.45
C VAL A 233 6.51 15.02 0.45
N ARG A 234 6.65 14.64 -0.82
CA ARG A 234 6.90 15.58 -1.92
C ARG A 234 5.61 15.96 -2.64
N ALA A 235 4.82 14.96 -2.97
CA ALA A 235 3.54 15.15 -3.66
C ALA A 235 2.66 13.93 -3.48
N GLU A 236 1.36 14.09 -3.72
CA GLU A 236 0.41 13.01 -3.93
C GLU A 236 -0.17 13.11 -5.33
N VAL A 237 -0.20 11.99 -6.06
CA VAL A 237 -0.61 11.91 -7.47
C VAL A 237 -1.78 10.95 -7.62
N GLY A 238 -2.87 11.37 -8.27
CA GLY A 238 -3.94 10.48 -8.71
C GLY A 238 -3.50 9.65 -9.93
N SER A 239 -3.80 8.34 -9.90
CA SER A 239 -3.45 7.41 -10.98
C SER A 239 -4.61 6.51 -11.41
N HIS A 240 -5.83 6.84 -11.00
CA HIS A 240 -7.05 6.05 -11.28
C HIS A 240 -7.36 5.86 -12.78
N GLN A 241 -6.77 6.67 -13.66
CA GLN A 241 -6.92 6.58 -15.11
C GLN A 241 -5.98 5.55 -15.76
N PHE A 242 -5.04 4.97 -15.02
CA PHE A 242 -4.07 4.02 -15.53
C PHE A 242 -4.35 2.59 -15.08
N ASP A 243 -4.05 1.66 -15.97
CA ASP A 243 -4.14 0.21 -15.78
C ASP A 243 -3.00 -0.50 -16.55
N LEU A 244 -3.00 -1.82 -16.59
CA LEU A 244 -2.03 -2.61 -17.34
C LEU A 244 -2.09 -2.39 -18.87
N HIS A 245 -3.23 -1.94 -19.41
CA HIS A 245 -3.38 -1.64 -20.85
C HIS A 245 -2.84 -0.26 -21.19
N SER A 246 -2.69 0.60 -20.19
CA SER A 246 -2.14 1.95 -20.33
C SER A 246 -0.61 1.97 -20.53
N LEU A 247 0.08 0.85 -20.21
CA LEU A 247 1.54 0.71 -20.33
C LEU A 247 2.01 1.02 -21.74
N GLY A 248 2.98 1.93 -21.85
CA GLY A 248 3.54 2.38 -23.15
C GLY A 248 2.77 3.48 -23.86
N GLY A 249 1.57 3.84 -23.37
CA GLY A 249 0.80 4.96 -23.89
C GLY A 249 1.44 6.32 -23.57
N ALA A 250 1.21 7.34 -24.41
CA ALA A 250 1.83 8.66 -24.27
C ALA A 250 1.51 9.32 -22.90
N ALA A 251 0.26 9.28 -22.46
CA ALA A 251 -0.16 9.83 -21.16
C ALA A 251 0.52 9.12 -19.98
N PHE A 252 0.65 7.79 -20.05
CA PHE A 252 1.34 6.98 -19.04
C PHE A 252 2.83 7.39 -18.96
N GLN A 253 3.51 7.47 -20.11
CA GLN A 253 4.92 7.86 -20.18
C GLN A 253 5.16 9.29 -19.68
N GLN A 254 4.30 10.24 -20.06
CA GLN A 254 4.39 11.61 -19.58
C GLN A 254 4.24 11.69 -18.05
N THR A 255 3.27 10.96 -17.49
CA THR A 255 3.07 10.92 -16.04
C THR A 255 4.24 10.23 -15.33
N ALA A 256 4.77 9.13 -15.89
CA ALA A 256 5.95 8.46 -15.35
C ALA A 256 7.19 9.36 -15.34
N GLN A 257 7.46 10.08 -16.43
CA GLN A 257 8.56 11.04 -16.52
C GLN A 257 8.40 12.20 -15.54
N ARG A 258 7.17 12.64 -15.32
CA ARG A 258 6.87 13.70 -14.36
C ARG A 258 7.10 13.24 -12.93
N ILE A 259 6.64 12.03 -12.56
CA ILE A 259 6.91 11.43 -11.25
C ILE A 259 8.42 11.28 -11.07
N HIS A 260 9.15 10.85 -12.11
CA HIS A 260 10.60 10.74 -12.06
C HIS A 260 11.26 12.09 -11.74
N ARG A 261 10.86 13.17 -12.40
CA ARG A 261 11.35 14.52 -12.10
C ARG A 261 11.04 14.95 -10.66
N LEU A 262 9.82 14.72 -10.19
CA LEU A 262 9.43 15.03 -8.81
C LEU A 262 10.23 14.24 -7.77
N LEU A 263 10.73 13.06 -8.09
CA LEU A 263 11.50 12.22 -7.15
C LEU A 263 12.99 12.56 -7.13
N PHE A 264 13.58 12.95 -8.28
CA PHE A 264 15.03 12.98 -8.46
C PHE A 264 15.61 14.35 -8.80
N ASP A 265 14.81 15.32 -9.31
CA ASP A 265 15.30 16.65 -9.64
C ASP A 265 15.15 17.57 -8.42
N GLU A 266 16.20 17.64 -7.61
CA GLU A 266 16.16 18.30 -6.29
C GLU A 266 16.18 19.84 -6.32
N ASP A 267 16.69 20.49 -7.39
CA ASP A 267 17.02 21.94 -7.40
C ASP A 267 16.60 22.71 -8.65
N SER A 268 15.68 22.22 -9.47
CA SER A 268 15.26 22.99 -10.62
C SER A 268 13.97 23.75 -10.33
N GLU A 269 13.94 25.06 -10.71
CA GLU A 269 12.70 25.83 -10.86
C GLU A 269 11.67 25.09 -11.73
N GLU A 270 12.11 24.12 -12.56
CA GLU A 270 11.30 23.19 -13.31
C GLU A 270 10.54 22.18 -12.46
N GLY A 271 11.09 21.72 -11.34
CA GLY A 271 10.36 20.86 -10.37
C GLY A 271 9.19 21.62 -9.74
N ALA A 272 9.40 22.87 -9.38
CA ALA A 272 8.35 23.75 -8.86
C ALA A 272 7.31 24.10 -9.96
N ARG A 273 7.74 24.29 -11.23
CA ARG A 273 6.83 24.50 -12.37
C ARG A 273 6.06 23.22 -12.73
N ALA A 274 6.69 22.06 -12.74
CA ALA A 274 6.01 20.78 -12.98
C ALA A 274 4.96 20.50 -11.89
N ALA A 275 5.17 20.95 -10.66
CA ALA A 275 4.18 20.90 -9.60
C ALA A 275 3.03 21.91 -9.81
N ALA A 276 3.31 23.09 -10.36
CA ALA A 276 2.33 24.14 -10.63
C ALA A 276 1.49 23.90 -11.90
N GLU A 277 2.03 23.21 -12.90
CA GLU A 277 1.33 22.82 -14.14
C GLU A 277 0.33 21.68 -13.95
N LEU A 278 0.36 20.99 -12.82
CA LEU A 278 -0.69 20.07 -12.40
C LEU A 278 -1.89 20.92 -11.96
N GLY A 279 -2.90 21.01 -12.80
CA GLY A 279 -4.17 21.64 -12.43
C GLY A 279 -4.64 21.11 -11.06
N PHE A 280 -5.13 22.01 -10.22
CA PHE A 280 -5.48 21.84 -8.79
C PHE A 280 -6.44 20.67 -8.43
N HIS A 281 -6.79 19.80 -9.39
CA HIS A 281 -7.73 18.70 -9.16
C HIS A 281 -7.08 17.36 -8.81
N ASP A 282 -5.77 17.16 -9.07
CA ASP A 282 -5.14 15.84 -8.94
C ASP A 282 -3.86 15.80 -8.07
N ILE A 283 -3.41 16.92 -7.48
CA ILE A 283 -2.21 16.93 -6.62
C ILE A 283 -2.40 17.84 -5.39
N ARG A 284 -2.13 17.27 -4.22
CA ARG A 284 -1.88 18.03 -2.99
C ARG A 284 -0.36 18.16 -2.81
N ILE A 285 0.18 19.38 -2.87
CA ILE A 285 1.58 19.66 -2.55
C ILE A 285 1.66 19.95 -1.06
N ALA A 286 2.55 19.24 -0.35
CA ALA A 286 2.89 19.59 1.02
C ALA A 286 3.90 20.75 1.00
N TYR A 287 3.54 21.88 1.59
CA TYR A 287 4.43 23.01 1.91
C TYR A 287 5.14 22.78 3.23
#